data_989a816124208c61142edd99f7811e94
#
_entry.id   989a816124208c61142edd99f7811e94
#
_cell.length_a   1.000
_cell.length_b   1.000
_cell.length_c   1.000
_cell.angle_alpha   90.00
_cell.angle_beta   90.00
_cell.angle_gamma   90.00
#
_symmetry.space_group_name_H-M   'P 1'
#
loop_
_entity.id
_entity.type
_entity.pdbx_description
1 polymer ?
#
loop_
_entity_poly.entity_id
_entity_poly.type
_entity_poly.pdbx_seq_one_letter_code
_entity_poly.pdbx_strand_id
1 'polypeptide(L)'
;MERKINLEEFLKFPSYDRVVEKEITESNSVKKLISKKFYEKNDLVAKQIFEKNGEVYSSDSSASLTIFNKGKIKTEVFYLNGKIGRINRPAIINYYVNDQTSPQIKSEVFLLNGKVSDQKFFPAVTIYFNNSNRISKIIHVKDNLFHNDNGPAYLRFGFNRILKEKAFYKNGKKHNKNGPAEIIYTPGRKIMKIEYDIDGKVTRDNGPAIIELNCSSIRNGDCYLVYYVKDEKFHNLNGPAFFEINVKTKEKLNFEYYIDGEKLQDEFSFEVKKVLYTLNEKVEMQ
;
A
#
# COMPACT_ATOMS: atom_id res chain seq x y z
N MET A 1 -1.31 -13.20 -0.31
CA MET A 1 -1.69 -12.42 -1.54
C MET A 1 -0.62 -11.36 -1.82
N GLU A 2 -0.18 -11.24 -3.09
CA GLU A 2 0.79 -10.21 -3.46
C GLU A 2 0.13 -8.83 -3.56
N ARG A 3 0.74 -7.81 -2.95
CA ARG A 3 0.29 -6.43 -3.05
C ARG A 3 1.02 -5.70 -4.18
N LYS A 4 0.25 -5.28 -5.17
CA LYS A 4 0.73 -4.56 -6.36
C LYS A 4 0.11 -3.16 -6.41
N ILE A 5 0.82 -2.25 -7.06
CA ILE A 5 0.24 -0.98 -7.49
C ILE A 5 -0.40 -1.19 -8.86
N ASN A 6 -1.69 -0.86 -8.97
CA ASN A 6 -2.35 -0.72 -10.27
C ASN A 6 -2.20 0.73 -10.75
N LEU A 7 -1.56 0.93 -11.91
CA LEU A 7 -1.36 2.25 -12.47
C LEU A 7 -2.69 2.95 -12.81
N GLU A 8 -3.75 2.19 -13.11
CA GLU A 8 -5.09 2.74 -13.37
C GLU A 8 -5.69 3.49 -12.17
N GLU A 9 -5.24 3.20 -10.93
CA GLU A 9 -5.65 3.96 -9.74
C GLU A 9 -5.20 5.41 -9.80
N PHE A 10 -4.12 5.70 -10.54
CA PHE A 10 -3.50 7.02 -10.64
C PHE A 10 -3.72 7.68 -11.99
N LEU A 11 -4.00 6.90 -13.05
CA LEU A 11 -4.15 7.39 -14.40
C LEU A 11 -5.34 6.71 -15.09
N LYS A 12 -6.42 7.47 -15.27
CA LYS A 12 -7.58 7.08 -16.06
C LYS A 12 -7.80 8.13 -17.15
N PHE A 13 -7.66 7.73 -18.41
CA PHE A 13 -7.97 8.62 -19.52
C PHE A 13 -9.48 8.85 -19.58
N PRO A 14 -9.96 10.11 -19.71
CA PRO A 14 -11.39 10.42 -19.75
C PRO A 14 -12.03 9.99 -21.07
N SER A 15 -13.36 9.78 -21.06
CA SER A 15 -14.16 9.70 -22.27
C SER A 15 -14.11 11.03 -23.05
N TYR A 16 -14.26 10.94 -24.37
CA TYR A 16 -14.34 12.12 -25.24
C TYR A 16 -15.18 11.83 -26.47
N ASP A 17 -15.77 12.91 -27.05
CA ASP A 17 -16.59 12.85 -28.25
C ASP A 17 -15.97 13.61 -29.44
N ARG A 18 -14.97 14.46 -29.19
CA ARG A 18 -14.31 15.25 -30.23
C ARG A 18 -12.81 15.45 -29.93
N VAL A 19 -12.01 15.39 -30.98
CA VAL A 19 -10.56 15.70 -30.95
C VAL A 19 -10.24 16.86 -31.87
N VAL A 20 -9.44 17.81 -31.39
CA VAL A 20 -8.90 18.92 -32.16
C VAL A 20 -7.38 18.82 -32.18
N GLU A 21 -6.80 18.76 -33.37
CA GLU A 21 -5.35 18.76 -33.57
C GLU A 21 -4.87 20.13 -34.00
N LYS A 22 -3.73 20.56 -33.47
CA LYS A 22 -3.05 21.79 -33.84
C LYS A 22 -1.55 21.61 -33.79
N GLU A 23 -0.86 22.09 -34.82
CA GLU A 23 0.60 22.26 -34.78
C GLU A 23 0.98 23.37 -33.80
N ILE A 24 1.95 23.13 -32.95
CA ILE A 24 2.50 24.06 -31.98
C ILE A 24 4.03 24.07 -32.07
N THR A 25 4.65 25.20 -31.66
CA THR A 25 6.11 25.29 -31.54
C THR A 25 6.46 25.35 -30.06
N GLU A 26 7.47 24.58 -29.63
CA GLU A 26 7.97 24.64 -28.27
C GLU A 26 8.62 26.02 -28.02
N SER A 27 8.32 26.64 -26.87
CA SER A 27 8.66 28.06 -26.59
C SER A 27 10.15 28.40 -26.63
N ASN A 28 11.05 27.42 -26.59
CA ASN A 28 12.51 27.62 -26.62
C ASN A 28 13.23 26.75 -27.67
N SER A 29 12.53 26.19 -28.64
CA SER A 29 13.13 25.32 -29.65
C SER A 29 12.45 25.49 -31.03
N VAL A 30 13.18 25.11 -32.08
CA VAL A 30 12.64 25.04 -33.46
C VAL A 30 11.74 23.80 -33.65
N LYS A 31 11.52 23.01 -32.60
CA LYS A 31 10.79 21.73 -32.67
C LYS A 31 9.30 21.97 -32.85
N LYS A 32 8.75 21.47 -33.96
CA LYS A 32 7.32 21.50 -34.25
C LYS A 32 6.66 20.26 -33.68
N LEU A 33 5.64 20.47 -32.86
CA LEU A 33 4.87 19.43 -32.15
C LEU A 33 3.41 19.45 -32.58
N ILE A 34 2.70 18.37 -32.34
CA ILE A 34 1.26 18.26 -32.57
C ILE A 34 0.56 18.22 -31.20
N SER A 35 -0.31 19.17 -30.94
CA SER A 35 -1.18 19.20 -29.78
C SER A 35 -2.54 18.62 -30.13
N LYS A 36 -2.94 17.53 -29.47
CA LYS A 36 -4.31 16.99 -29.54
C LYS A 36 -5.08 17.40 -28.29
N LYS A 37 -6.23 18.03 -28.49
CA LYS A 37 -7.17 18.40 -27.43
C LYS A 37 -8.42 17.53 -27.54
N PHE A 38 -8.81 16.90 -26.46
CA PHE A 38 -9.93 15.98 -26.34
C PHE A 38 -11.07 16.69 -25.59
N TYR A 39 -12.27 16.62 -26.13
CA TYR A 39 -13.45 17.30 -25.56
C TYR A 39 -14.57 16.29 -25.32
N GLU A 40 -15.35 16.51 -24.27
CA GLU A 40 -16.60 15.84 -23.97
C GLU A 40 -17.66 16.90 -23.71
N LYS A 41 -18.77 16.91 -24.48
CA LYS A 41 -19.86 17.90 -24.37
C LYS A 41 -19.34 19.35 -24.37
N ASN A 42 -18.35 19.66 -25.22
CA ASN A 42 -17.62 20.93 -25.32
C ASN A 42 -16.63 21.27 -24.20
N ASP A 43 -16.52 20.48 -23.14
CA ASP A 43 -15.50 20.66 -22.12
C ASP A 43 -14.17 20.04 -22.55
N LEU A 44 -13.06 20.76 -22.33
CA LEU A 44 -11.73 20.21 -22.52
C LEU A 44 -11.44 19.19 -21.42
N VAL A 45 -11.35 17.88 -21.77
CA VAL A 45 -11.12 16.80 -20.81
C VAL A 45 -9.68 16.29 -20.81
N ALA A 46 -8.96 16.42 -21.95
CA ALA A 46 -7.53 16.10 -22.00
C ALA A 46 -6.80 16.91 -23.08
N LYS A 47 -5.48 17.07 -22.89
CA LYS A 47 -4.54 17.60 -23.88
C LYS A 47 -3.32 16.68 -23.91
N GLN A 48 -2.92 16.22 -25.10
CA GLN A 48 -1.72 15.42 -25.29
C GLN A 48 -0.84 16.03 -26.37
N ILE A 49 0.47 15.91 -26.21
CA ILE A 49 1.46 16.46 -27.14
C ILE A 49 2.23 15.32 -27.78
N PHE A 50 2.41 15.41 -29.09
CA PHE A 50 3.10 14.41 -29.92
C PHE A 50 4.20 15.09 -30.73
N GLU A 51 5.21 14.31 -31.12
CA GLU A 51 6.16 14.66 -32.18
C GLU A 51 5.50 14.46 -33.56
N LYS A 52 6.11 15.05 -34.61
CA LYS A 52 5.59 14.93 -35.99
C LYS A 52 5.54 13.48 -36.49
N ASN A 53 6.40 12.61 -35.97
CA ASN A 53 6.41 11.17 -36.28
C ASN A 53 5.25 10.39 -35.64
N GLY A 54 4.40 11.04 -34.82
CA GLY A 54 3.29 10.42 -34.12
C GLY A 54 3.64 9.84 -32.74
N GLU A 55 4.91 9.90 -32.33
CA GLU A 55 5.31 9.47 -30.98
C GLU A 55 4.88 10.49 -29.93
N VAL A 56 4.60 10.01 -28.69
CA VAL A 56 4.29 10.91 -27.58
C VAL A 56 5.53 11.73 -27.25
N TYR A 57 5.36 13.06 -27.21
CA TYR A 57 6.43 13.98 -26.87
C TYR A 57 6.97 13.68 -25.47
N SER A 58 8.28 13.54 -25.38
CA SER A 58 8.99 13.27 -24.12
C SER A 58 9.68 14.55 -23.64
N SER A 59 9.33 15.00 -22.44
CA SER A 59 9.91 16.18 -21.81
C SER A 59 10.07 16.01 -20.32
N ASP A 60 11.12 16.59 -19.78
CA ASP A 60 11.39 16.63 -18.34
C ASP A 60 10.79 17.86 -17.66
N SER A 61 10.40 18.88 -18.43
CA SER A 61 9.87 20.15 -17.94
C SER A 61 8.37 20.33 -18.16
N SER A 62 7.80 19.72 -19.18
CA SER A 62 6.39 19.89 -19.55
C SER A 62 5.65 18.57 -19.62
N ALA A 63 4.46 18.51 -19.03
CA ALA A 63 3.61 17.32 -19.11
C ALA A 63 3.23 17.01 -20.55
N SER A 64 3.40 15.74 -20.95
CA SER A 64 3.04 15.27 -22.29
C SER A 64 1.55 14.96 -22.41
N LEU A 65 0.90 14.63 -21.28
CA LEU A 65 -0.55 14.47 -21.17
C LEU A 65 -1.05 15.27 -19.96
N THR A 66 -2.05 16.10 -20.16
CA THR A 66 -2.75 16.81 -19.09
C THR A 66 -4.23 16.44 -19.17
N ILE A 67 -4.79 15.98 -18.06
CA ILE A 67 -6.21 15.64 -17.92
C ILE A 67 -6.87 16.75 -17.09
N PHE A 68 -8.05 17.18 -17.51
CA PHE A 68 -8.82 18.24 -16.88
C PHE A 68 -10.11 17.70 -16.28
N ASN A 69 -10.63 18.41 -15.28
CA ASN A 69 -11.97 18.25 -14.77
C ASN A 69 -12.56 19.64 -14.52
N LYS A 70 -13.67 19.96 -15.17
CA LYS A 70 -14.33 21.29 -15.08
C LYS A 70 -13.33 22.43 -15.28
N GLY A 71 -12.50 22.33 -16.32
CA GLY A 71 -11.49 23.34 -16.68
C GLY A 71 -10.24 23.41 -15.78
N LYS A 72 -10.17 22.62 -14.69
CA LYS A 72 -9.02 22.56 -13.78
C LYS A 72 -8.15 21.34 -14.07
N ILE A 73 -6.84 21.47 -13.91
CA ILE A 73 -5.90 20.33 -14.05
C ILE A 73 -6.22 19.30 -12.97
N LYS A 74 -6.46 18.06 -13.40
CA LYS A 74 -6.67 16.90 -12.55
C LYS A 74 -5.44 16.00 -12.48
N THR A 75 -4.77 15.80 -13.63
CA THR A 75 -3.60 14.89 -13.73
C THR A 75 -2.63 15.41 -14.76
N GLU A 76 -1.35 15.36 -14.45
CA GLU A 76 -0.24 15.57 -15.38
C GLU A 76 0.57 14.29 -15.51
N VAL A 77 0.96 13.92 -16.73
CA VAL A 77 1.74 12.73 -17.04
C VAL A 77 2.94 13.12 -17.88
N PHE A 78 4.09 12.63 -17.46
CA PHE A 78 5.37 12.87 -18.13
C PHE A 78 5.84 11.57 -18.78
N TYR A 79 6.44 11.72 -19.95
CA TYR A 79 7.01 10.62 -20.69
C TYR A 79 8.51 10.80 -20.83
N LEU A 80 9.21 9.69 -20.82
CA LEU A 80 10.65 9.60 -21.08
C LEU A 80 10.88 8.43 -22.05
N ASN A 81 11.48 8.70 -23.21
CA ASN A 81 11.74 7.70 -24.25
C ASN A 81 10.48 6.89 -24.61
N GLY A 82 9.36 7.56 -24.87
CA GLY A 82 8.09 6.95 -25.29
C GLY A 82 7.32 6.18 -24.19
N LYS A 83 7.84 6.10 -22.97
CA LYS A 83 7.17 5.45 -21.83
C LYS A 83 6.84 6.47 -20.74
N ILE A 84 5.79 6.20 -19.97
CA ILE A 84 5.52 7.01 -18.75
C ILE A 84 6.72 6.87 -17.82
N GLY A 85 7.36 8.00 -17.52
CA GLY A 85 8.56 8.04 -16.70
C GLY A 85 9.15 9.44 -16.61
N ARG A 86 9.95 9.68 -15.57
CA ARG A 86 10.70 10.92 -15.36
C ARG A 86 11.85 10.64 -14.40
N ILE A 87 13.00 11.27 -14.61
CA ILE A 87 14.20 11.02 -13.78
C ILE A 87 14.16 11.92 -12.55
N ASN A 88 14.24 11.30 -11.36
CA ASN A 88 14.29 11.97 -10.05
C ASN A 88 13.11 12.95 -9.78
N ARG A 89 12.01 12.76 -10.48
CA ARG A 89 10.77 13.54 -10.33
C ARG A 89 9.57 12.63 -10.55
N PRO A 90 8.37 12.98 -10.03
CA PRO A 90 7.17 12.19 -10.29
C PRO A 90 6.81 12.22 -11.77
N ALA A 91 6.50 11.05 -12.33
CA ALA A 91 6.04 10.91 -13.72
C ALA A 91 4.52 11.10 -13.85
N ILE A 92 3.77 10.92 -12.78
CA ILE A 92 2.35 11.24 -12.70
C ILE A 92 2.12 12.11 -11.47
N ILE A 93 1.44 13.25 -11.66
CA ILE A 93 1.03 14.14 -10.59
C ILE A 93 -0.49 14.28 -10.67
N ASN A 94 -1.18 13.89 -9.61
CA ASN A 94 -2.61 14.10 -9.49
C ASN A 94 -2.90 15.27 -8.56
N TYR A 95 -3.94 16.00 -8.85
CA TYR A 95 -4.39 17.18 -8.11
C TYR A 95 -5.78 16.98 -7.53
N TYR A 96 -6.06 17.62 -6.42
CA TYR A 96 -7.42 17.80 -5.93
C TYR A 96 -8.15 18.81 -6.83
N VAL A 97 -9.34 18.43 -7.26
CA VAL A 97 -10.24 19.33 -8.00
C VAL A 97 -11.16 20.01 -6.99
N ASN A 98 -10.72 21.12 -6.45
CA ASN A 98 -11.45 21.96 -5.49
C ASN A 98 -11.56 23.39 -6.03
N ASP A 99 -12.25 24.27 -5.30
CA ASP A 99 -12.46 25.67 -5.71
C ASP A 99 -11.30 26.60 -5.36
N GLN A 100 -10.17 26.05 -4.90
CA GLN A 100 -8.97 26.83 -4.62
C GLN A 100 -8.32 27.36 -5.92
N THR A 101 -7.72 28.54 -5.85
CA THR A 101 -7.07 29.18 -6.96
C THR A 101 -5.79 28.51 -7.42
N SER A 102 -5.11 27.79 -6.52
CA SER A 102 -3.86 27.09 -6.82
C SER A 102 -4.09 25.57 -6.83
N PRO A 103 -3.52 24.83 -7.82
CA PRO A 103 -3.58 23.36 -7.85
C PRO A 103 -2.93 22.78 -6.61
N GLN A 104 -3.64 21.88 -5.93
CA GLN A 104 -3.12 21.19 -4.77
C GLN A 104 -2.83 19.74 -5.10
N ILE A 105 -1.60 19.29 -4.86
CA ILE A 105 -1.18 17.92 -5.15
C ILE A 105 -1.94 16.95 -4.26
N LYS A 106 -2.55 15.94 -4.90
CA LYS A 106 -3.19 14.79 -4.28
C LYS A 106 -2.24 13.60 -4.16
N SER A 107 -1.50 13.32 -5.23
CA SER A 107 -0.50 12.26 -5.22
C SER A 107 0.59 12.48 -6.25
N GLU A 108 1.77 11.97 -5.94
CA GLU A 108 2.93 11.88 -6.81
C GLU A 108 3.30 10.42 -7.02
N VAL A 109 3.54 10.01 -8.26
CA VAL A 109 3.91 8.65 -8.63
C VAL A 109 5.19 8.66 -9.46
N PHE A 110 6.18 7.94 -8.98
CA PHE A 110 7.46 7.76 -9.67
C PHE A 110 7.43 6.47 -10.50
N LEU A 111 7.86 6.57 -11.73
CA LEU A 111 7.98 5.44 -12.65
C LEU A 111 9.39 5.37 -13.23
N LEU A 112 9.88 4.15 -13.32
CA LEU A 112 11.13 3.82 -14.01
C LEU A 112 10.81 2.80 -15.10
N ASN A 113 11.15 3.10 -16.35
CA ASN A 113 10.88 2.25 -17.52
C ASN A 113 9.42 1.81 -17.66
N GLY A 114 8.46 2.69 -17.30
CA GLY A 114 7.03 2.43 -17.36
C GLY A 114 6.47 1.61 -16.20
N LYS A 115 7.28 1.26 -15.21
CA LYS A 115 6.85 0.58 -13.98
C LYS A 115 6.91 1.52 -12.78
N VAL A 116 5.92 1.44 -11.89
CA VAL A 116 5.96 2.15 -10.61
C VAL A 116 7.10 1.59 -9.77
N SER A 117 8.02 2.46 -9.40
CA SER A 117 9.23 2.07 -8.66
C SER A 117 9.83 3.25 -7.92
N ASP A 118 10.42 2.99 -6.76
CA ASP A 118 11.23 3.97 -6.04
C ASP A 118 12.37 4.48 -6.91
N GLN A 119 12.69 5.76 -6.78
CA GLN A 119 13.82 6.38 -7.45
C GLN A 119 14.77 7.02 -6.41
N LYS A 120 15.97 6.45 -6.28
CA LYS A 120 17.06 6.94 -5.43
C LYS A 120 16.62 7.32 -4.01
N PHE A 121 16.12 8.53 -3.79
CA PHE A 121 15.70 9.06 -2.49
C PHE A 121 14.18 9.25 -2.38
N PHE A 122 13.43 8.91 -3.40
CA PHE A 122 11.99 9.17 -3.48
C PHE A 122 11.19 7.86 -3.43
N PRO A 123 10.19 7.76 -2.54
CA PRO A 123 9.27 6.64 -2.56
C PRO A 123 8.47 6.64 -3.87
N ALA A 124 8.07 5.46 -4.33
CA ALA A 124 7.34 5.32 -5.58
C ALA A 124 6.00 6.07 -5.58
N VAL A 125 5.32 6.13 -4.45
CA VAL A 125 4.05 6.84 -4.33
C VAL A 125 4.00 7.64 -3.04
N THR A 126 3.67 8.92 -3.15
CA THR A 126 3.31 9.80 -2.02
C THR A 126 1.87 10.31 -2.22
N ILE A 127 1.04 10.21 -1.18
CA ILE A 127 -0.34 10.71 -1.18
C ILE A 127 -0.47 11.75 -0.09
N TYR A 128 -1.13 12.85 -0.39
CA TYR A 128 -1.34 13.98 0.50
C TYR A 128 -2.80 14.08 0.97
N PHE A 129 -3.03 14.72 2.09
CA PHE A 129 -4.38 15.09 2.53
C PHE A 129 -4.92 16.25 1.69
N ASN A 130 -6.24 16.24 1.48
CA ASN A 130 -6.92 17.38 0.86
C ASN A 130 -6.74 18.65 1.71
N ASN A 131 -6.62 19.80 1.03
CA ASN A 131 -6.39 21.11 1.64
C ASN A 131 -5.14 21.18 2.55
N SER A 132 -4.13 20.38 2.24
CA SER A 132 -2.90 20.33 3.04
C SER A 132 -1.75 19.71 2.26
N ASN A 133 -0.54 20.22 2.48
CA ASN A 133 0.70 19.58 2.00
C ASN A 133 1.18 18.47 2.96
N ARG A 134 0.32 17.99 3.86
CA ARG A 134 0.65 16.91 4.79
C ARG A 134 0.52 15.57 4.12
N ILE A 135 1.53 14.73 4.29
CA ILE A 135 1.54 13.38 3.76
C ILE A 135 0.53 12.51 4.50
N SER A 136 -0.30 11.81 3.75
CA SER A 136 -1.27 10.82 4.22
C SER A 136 -0.71 9.40 4.12
N LYS A 137 0.01 9.10 3.00
CA LYS A 137 0.62 7.78 2.77
C LYS A 137 1.95 7.91 2.06
N ILE A 138 2.87 6.98 2.38
CA ILE A 138 4.11 6.72 1.64
C ILE A 138 4.10 5.24 1.25
N ILE A 139 4.41 4.95 0.00
CA ILE A 139 4.47 3.58 -0.50
C ILE A 139 5.77 3.40 -1.27
N HIS A 140 6.59 2.46 -0.80
CA HIS A 140 7.80 2.00 -1.46
C HIS A 140 7.48 0.81 -2.36
N VAL A 141 7.96 0.87 -3.60
CA VAL A 141 7.61 -0.07 -4.65
C VAL A 141 8.84 -0.37 -5.50
N LYS A 142 8.97 -1.61 -5.91
CA LYS A 142 9.92 -2.05 -6.93
C LYS A 142 9.17 -2.83 -8.00
N ASP A 143 9.23 -2.38 -9.25
CA ASP A 143 8.60 -3.03 -10.40
C ASP A 143 7.10 -3.33 -10.20
N ASN A 144 6.33 -2.35 -9.74
CA ASN A 144 4.91 -2.42 -9.38
C ASN A 144 4.58 -3.24 -8.12
N LEU A 145 5.54 -3.84 -7.44
CA LEU A 145 5.32 -4.63 -6.23
C LEU A 145 5.70 -3.82 -4.98
N PHE A 146 4.91 -3.88 -3.92
CA PHE A 146 5.29 -3.31 -2.64
C PHE A 146 6.60 -3.95 -2.17
N HIS A 147 7.62 -3.11 -1.93
CA HIS A 147 8.95 -3.58 -1.59
C HIS A 147 9.77 -2.48 -0.92
N ASN A 148 10.44 -2.82 0.17
CA ASN A 148 11.49 -1.98 0.75
C ASN A 148 12.48 -2.88 1.52
N ASP A 149 13.75 -2.87 1.14
CA ASP A 149 14.79 -3.65 1.83
C ASP A 149 15.24 -3.00 3.15
N ASN A 150 15.04 -1.68 3.31
CA ASN A 150 15.58 -0.90 4.42
C ASN A 150 14.55 -0.44 5.45
N GLY A 151 13.29 -0.87 5.32
CA GLY A 151 12.23 -0.42 6.22
C GLY A 151 10.82 -0.85 5.78
N PRO A 152 9.78 -0.22 6.34
CA PRO A 152 8.42 -0.49 5.90
C PRO A 152 8.20 -0.03 4.47
N ALA A 153 7.50 -0.86 3.67
CA ALA A 153 7.10 -0.50 2.32
C ALA A 153 5.81 0.34 2.27
N TYR A 154 5.03 0.31 3.33
CA TYR A 154 3.81 1.08 3.46
C TYR A 154 3.77 1.83 4.78
N LEU A 155 3.48 3.14 4.71
CA LEU A 155 3.26 4.02 5.85
C LEU A 155 1.97 4.81 5.65
N ARG A 156 1.13 4.87 6.68
CA ARG A 156 -0.08 5.69 6.71
C ARG A 156 -0.08 6.60 7.93
N PHE A 157 -0.36 7.86 7.71
CA PHE A 157 -0.36 8.90 8.74
C PHE A 157 -1.78 9.45 8.96
N GLY A 158 -2.02 9.96 10.15
CA GLY A 158 -3.16 10.82 10.45
C GLY A 158 -2.90 12.25 10.01
N PHE A 159 -3.94 13.08 9.97
CA PHE A 159 -3.82 14.52 9.63
C PHE A 159 -2.86 15.28 10.56
N ASN A 160 -2.72 14.84 11.80
CA ASN A 160 -1.78 15.35 12.81
C ASN A 160 -0.33 14.80 12.65
N ARG A 161 0.00 14.17 11.50
CA ARG A 161 1.29 13.53 11.21
C ARG A 161 1.63 12.32 12.10
N ILE A 162 0.70 11.84 12.91
CA ILE A 162 0.91 10.64 13.72
C ILE A 162 0.83 9.41 12.83
N LEU A 163 1.83 8.52 12.95
CA LEU A 163 1.82 7.23 12.27
C LEU A 163 0.62 6.40 12.74
N LYS A 164 -0.18 5.93 11.79
CA LYS A 164 -1.38 5.10 11.99
C LYS A 164 -1.14 3.64 11.65
N GLU A 165 -0.23 3.39 10.71
CA GLU A 165 0.03 2.05 10.20
C GLU A 165 1.41 2.01 9.55
N LYS A 166 2.15 0.95 9.78
CA LYS A 166 3.33 0.59 9.01
C LYS A 166 3.29 -0.88 8.67
N ALA A 167 3.67 -1.22 7.44
CA ALA A 167 3.76 -2.60 7.00
C ALA A 167 5.00 -2.83 6.14
N PHE A 168 5.65 -3.97 6.36
CA PHE A 168 6.85 -4.39 5.66
C PHE A 168 6.46 -5.37 4.57
N TYR A 169 7.00 -5.16 3.38
CA TYR A 169 6.77 -6.00 2.22
C TYR A 169 8.08 -6.30 1.51
N LYS A 170 8.19 -7.52 1.02
CA LYS A 170 9.25 -7.96 0.10
C LYS A 170 8.62 -8.59 -1.13
N ASN A 171 8.89 -8.02 -2.31
CA ASN A 171 8.33 -8.50 -3.58
C ASN A 171 6.82 -8.72 -3.55
N GLY A 172 6.08 -7.75 -3.01
CA GLY A 172 4.62 -7.75 -2.92
C GLY A 172 4.03 -8.56 -1.77
N LYS A 173 4.82 -9.33 -1.03
CA LYS A 173 4.36 -10.16 0.10
C LYS A 173 4.70 -9.49 1.42
N LYS A 174 3.78 -9.52 2.39
CA LYS A 174 4.11 -9.10 3.76
C LYS A 174 5.26 -9.96 4.27
N HIS A 175 6.29 -9.32 4.81
CA HIS A 175 7.50 -10.01 5.24
C HIS A 175 8.33 -9.17 6.20
N ASN A 176 8.63 -9.70 7.38
CA ASN A 176 9.64 -9.14 8.29
C ASN A 176 10.21 -10.22 9.19
N LYS A 177 11.47 -10.61 8.97
CA LYS A 177 12.16 -11.63 9.79
C LYS A 177 12.51 -11.13 11.20
N ASN A 178 12.66 -9.81 11.38
CA ASN A 178 13.19 -9.23 12.60
C ASN A 178 12.11 -8.62 13.51
N GLY A 179 10.82 -8.85 13.20
CA GLY A 179 9.71 -8.30 13.97
C GLY A 179 8.38 -8.42 13.25
N PRO A 180 7.35 -7.71 13.70
CA PRO A 180 6.04 -7.74 13.04
C PRO A 180 6.13 -7.16 11.63
N ALA A 181 5.42 -7.78 10.70
CA ALA A 181 5.29 -7.31 9.32
C ALA A 181 4.24 -6.20 9.17
N GLU A 182 3.28 -6.13 10.09
CA GLU A 182 2.31 -5.03 10.16
C GLU A 182 2.09 -4.56 11.59
N ILE A 183 2.00 -3.23 11.77
CA ILE A 183 1.59 -2.61 13.04
C ILE A 183 0.58 -1.52 12.73
N ILE A 184 -0.58 -1.59 13.38
CA ILE A 184 -1.63 -0.57 13.33
C ILE A 184 -1.75 0.09 14.71
N TYR A 185 -1.93 1.42 14.70
CA TYR A 185 -2.03 2.22 15.92
C TYR A 185 -3.40 2.89 16.03
N THR A 186 -3.88 3.01 17.27
CA THR A 186 -5.03 3.85 17.62
C THR A 186 -4.69 5.34 17.45
N PRO A 187 -5.70 6.25 17.44
CA PRO A 187 -5.45 7.69 17.48
C PRO A 187 -4.56 8.14 18.65
N GLY A 188 -4.62 7.44 19.79
CA GLY A 188 -3.80 7.70 20.97
C GLY A 188 -2.42 7.05 20.95
N ARG A 189 -1.93 6.59 19.79
CA ARG A 189 -0.62 5.93 19.61
C ARG A 189 -0.46 4.59 20.33
N LYS A 190 -1.53 4.01 20.87
CA LYS A 190 -1.48 2.64 21.40
C LYS A 190 -1.52 1.65 20.24
N ILE A 191 -0.93 0.49 20.42
CA ILE A 191 -0.98 -0.57 19.43
C ILE A 191 -2.41 -1.09 19.37
N MET A 192 -2.99 -1.09 18.15
CA MET A 192 -4.28 -1.66 17.84
C MET A 192 -4.13 -3.07 17.28
N LYS A 193 -3.13 -3.29 16.40
CA LYS A 193 -2.85 -4.61 15.82
C LYS A 193 -1.36 -4.78 15.60
N ILE A 194 -0.88 -5.99 15.83
CA ILE A 194 0.43 -6.50 15.41
C ILE A 194 0.19 -7.80 14.63
N GLU A 195 0.90 -7.96 13.51
CA GLU A 195 0.85 -9.19 12.72
C GLU A 195 2.26 -9.56 12.25
N TYR A 196 2.63 -10.82 12.40
CA TYR A 196 3.90 -11.38 11.94
C TYR A 196 3.67 -12.21 10.68
N ASP A 197 4.40 -11.89 9.63
CA ASP A 197 4.32 -12.57 8.34
C ASP A 197 5.72 -12.87 7.81
N ILE A 198 5.86 -14.05 7.25
CA ILE A 198 7.02 -14.46 6.45
C ILE A 198 6.53 -14.88 5.08
N ASP A 199 7.04 -14.22 4.04
CA ASP A 199 6.70 -14.47 2.63
C ASP A 199 5.18 -14.46 2.32
N GLY A 200 4.44 -13.62 3.04
CA GLY A 200 2.99 -13.44 2.88
C GLY A 200 2.14 -14.44 3.63
N LYS A 201 2.74 -15.26 4.47
CA LYS A 201 2.04 -16.19 5.36
C LYS A 201 2.11 -15.68 6.78
N VAL A 202 0.98 -15.67 7.46
CA VAL A 202 0.93 -15.38 8.91
C VAL A 202 1.59 -16.55 9.64
N THR A 203 2.70 -16.25 10.32
CA THR A 203 3.46 -17.27 11.05
C THR A 203 4.37 -16.64 12.09
N ARG A 204 4.56 -17.32 13.22
CA ARG A 204 5.58 -16.99 14.22
C ARG A 204 5.88 -18.23 15.08
N ASP A 205 7.16 -18.61 15.16
CA ASP A 205 7.58 -19.79 15.97
C ASP A 205 7.53 -19.51 17.48
N ASN A 206 7.97 -18.32 17.90
CA ASN A 206 8.14 -18.00 19.33
C ASN A 206 7.20 -16.86 19.75
N GLY A 207 5.93 -17.20 20.00
CA GLY A 207 4.93 -16.23 20.49
C GLY A 207 3.73 -16.07 19.56
N PRO A 208 2.80 -15.19 19.92
CA PRO A 208 1.61 -14.96 19.10
C PRO A 208 1.97 -14.29 17.78
N ALA A 209 1.37 -14.77 16.69
CA ALA A 209 1.55 -14.20 15.36
C ALA A 209 0.64 -13.00 15.10
N ILE A 210 -0.53 -12.94 15.76
CA ILE A 210 -1.43 -11.77 15.72
C ILE A 210 -1.82 -11.38 17.14
N ILE A 211 -1.81 -10.07 17.41
CA ILE A 211 -2.40 -9.46 18.59
C ILE A 211 -3.25 -8.29 18.11
N GLU A 212 -4.53 -8.29 18.45
CA GLU A 212 -5.48 -7.28 18.00
C GLU A 212 -6.35 -6.76 19.15
N LEU A 213 -6.51 -5.43 19.24
CA LEU A 213 -7.39 -4.80 20.23
C LEU A 213 -8.86 -4.91 19.76
N ASN A 214 -9.67 -5.62 20.53
CA ASN A 214 -11.11 -5.71 20.35
C ASN A 214 -11.82 -4.75 21.31
N CYS A 215 -12.41 -3.67 20.76
CA CYS A 215 -13.17 -2.68 21.52
C CYS A 215 -14.66 -3.01 21.62
N SER A 216 -15.11 -4.15 21.09
CA SER A 216 -16.55 -4.49 20.97
C SER A 216 -17.06 -5.49 21.99
N SER A 217 -16.28 -5.94 22.94
CA SER A 217 -16.77 -6.80 24.00
C SER A 217 -17.58 -6.01 25.04
N ILE A 218 -18.88 -5.91 24.78
CA ILE A 218 -19.87 -5.12 25.54
C ILE A 218 -19.93 -5.51 27.04
N ARG A 219 -19.42 -6.69 27.42
CA ARG A 219 -19.51 -7.19 28.80
C ARG A 219 -18.25 -7.03 29.65
N ASN A 220 -17.04 -6.98 29.05
CA ASN A 220 -15.79 -7.06 29.80
C ASN A 220 -14.81 -5.89 29.55
N GLY A 221 -15.21 -4.86 28.80
CA GLY A 221 -14.29 -3.77 28.41
C GLY A 221 -13.37 -4.16 27.24
N ASP A 222 -12.33 -3.34 27.02
CA ASP A 222 -11.37 -3.60 25.94
C ASP A 222 -10.58 -4.89 26.23
N CYS A 223 -10.48 -5.74 25.22
CA CYS A 223 -9.69 -6.98 25.24
C CYS A 223 -8.70 -6.99 24.10
N TYR A 224 -7.54 -7.64 24.30
CA TYR A 224 -6.70 -8.07 23.20
C TYR A 224 -7.07 -9.51 22.81
N LEU A 225 -7.27 -9.73 21.52
CA LEU A 225 -7.34 -11.05 20.91
C LEU A 225 -5.92 -11.49 20.58
N VAL A 226 -5.54 -12.67 21.00
CA VAL A 226 -4.19 -13.20 20.85
C VAL A 226 -4.26 -14.51 20.07
N TYR A 227 -3.53 -14.59 18.96
CA TYR A 227 -3.55 -15.72 18.06
C TYR A 227 -2.12 -16.25 17.87
N TYR A 228 -1.94 -17.55 18.18
CA TYR A 228 -0.75 -18.30 17.82
C TYR A 228 -1.00 -19.01 16.50
N VAL A 229 -0.23 -18.66 15.51
CA VAL A 229 -0.35 -19.18 14.14
C VAL A 229 1.03 -19.58 13.64
N LYS A 230 1.11 -20.79 13.10
CA LYS A 230 2.28 -21.34 12.40
C LYS A 230 1.82 -21.77 11.01
N ASP A 231 2.45 -21.25 9.96
CA ASP A 231 2.14 -21.56 8.57
C ASP A 231 0.64 -21.45 8.23
N GLU A 232 0.03 -20.30 8.63
CA GLU A 232 -1.39 -19.98 8.41
C GLU A 232 -2.39 -20.87 9.18
N LYS A 233 -1.92 -21.73 10.09
CA LYS A 233 -2.77 -22.58 10.94
C LYS A 233 -2.68 -22.17 12.41
N PHE A 234 -3.77 -22.23 13.14
CA PHE A 234 -3.72 -22.11 14.58
C PHE A 234 -2.86 -23.23 15.19
N HIS A 235 -1.84 -22.85 15.95
CA HIS A 235 -0.89 -23.79 16.50
C HIS A 235 -0.18 -23.22 17.73
N ASN A 236 -0.21 -23.91 18.86
CA ASN A 236 0.60 -23.60 20.03
C ASN A 236 0.81 -24.83 20.88
N LEU A 237 2.06 -25.25 21.05
CA LEU A 237 2.42 -26.40 21.91
C LEU A 237 2.56 -26.04 23.39
N ASN A 238 2.49 -24.76 23.74
CA ASN A 238 2.71 -24.28 25.09
C ASN A 238 1.44 -23.74 25.78
N GLY A 239 0.26 -24.03 25.21
CA GLY A 239 -1.03 -23.60 25.75
C GLY A 239 -2.07 -23.31 24.66
N PRO A 240 -3.11 -22.52 24.94
CA PRO A 240 -4.14 -22.19 23.95
C PRO A 240 -3.53 -21.45 22.76
N ALA A 241 -4.02 -21.73 21.54
CA ALA A 241 -3.61 -21.04 20.32
C ALA A 241 -4.45 -19.76 20.06
N PHE A 242 -5.61 -19.66 20.68
CA PHE A 242 -6.42 -18.44 20.73
C PHE A 242 -6.86 -18.15 22.17
N PHE A 243 -6.81 -16.87 22.56
CA PHE A 243 -7.43 -16.39 23.80
C PHE A 243 -7.62 -14.87 23.76
N GLU A 244 -8.48 -14.39 24.64
CA GLU A 244 -8.65 -12.97 24.93
C GLU A 244 -7.89 -12.59 26.20
N ILE A 245 -7.33 -11.38 26.25
CA ILE A 245 -6.78 -10.79 27.48
C ILE A 245 -7.55 -9.52 27.79
N ASN A 246 -8.18 -9.46 28.95
CA ASN A 246 -8.76 -8.23 29.44
C ASN A 246 -7.67 -7.18 29.66
N VAL A 247 -7.83 -5.99 29.10
CA VAL A 247 -6.81 -4.93 29.15
C VAL A 247 -6.57 -4.44 30.60
N LYS A 248 -7.60 -4.44 31.44
CA LYS A 248 -7.54 -3.94 32.82
C LYS A 248 -7.07 -5.01 33.80
N THR A 249 -7.76 -6.18 33.83
CA THR A 249 -7.49 -7.23 34.83
C THR A 249 -6.30 -8.13 34.43
N LYS A 250 -5.92 -8.13 33.15
CA LYS A 250 -4.90 -9.04 32.58
C LYS A 250 -5.29 -10.51 32.59
N GLU A 251 -6.52 -10.82 32.90
CA GLU A 251 -7.05 -12.18 32.89
C GLU A 251 -7.20 -12.69 31.45
N LYS A 252 -6.87 -13.97 31.25
CA LYS A 252 -7.14 -14.67 30.01
C LYS A 252 -8.58 -15.17 30.02
N LEU A 253 -9.29 -14.88 28.94
CA LEU A 253 -10.69 -15.25 28.73
C LEU A 253 -10.81 -16.01 27.41
N ASN A 254 -11.88 -16.82 27.28
CA ASN A 254 -12.29 -17.43 25.99
C ASN A 254 -11.13 -18.08 25.23
N PHE A 255 -10.44 -19.03 25.86
CA PHE A 255 -9.30 -19.68 25.23
C PHE A 255 -9.69 -20.96 24.49
N GLU A 256 -8.99 -21.22 23.39
CA GLU A 256 -9.15 -22.39 22.54
C GLU A 256 -7.80 -23.02 22.22
N TYR A 257 -7.76 -24.35 22.26
CA TYR A 257 -6.56 -25.14 21.98
C TYR A 257 -6.55 -25.65 20.54
N TYR A 258 -5.42 -25.46 19.86
CA TYR A 258 -5.20 -25.96 18.51
C TYR A 258 -3.78 -26.46 18.35
N ILE A 259 -3.63 -27.59 17.65
CA ILE A 259 -2.35 -28.12 17.17
C ILE A 259 -2.50 -28.38 15.68
N ASP A 260 -1.67 -27.74 14.85
CA ASP A 260 -1.65 -27.83 13.40
C ASP A 260 -3.02 -27.60 12.72
N GLY A 261 -3.78 -26.63 13.26
CA GLY A 261 -5.11 -26.25 12.79
C GLY A 261 -6.26 -27.11 13.31
N GLU A 262 -5.99 -28.19 14.03
CA GLU A 262 -6.99 -29.03 14.65
C GLU A 262 -7.42 -28.45 16.01
N LYS A 263 -8.71 -28.14 16.15
CA LYS A 263 -9.29 -27.67 17.42
C LYS A 263 -9.46 -28.83 18.38
N LEU A 264 -8.99 -28.68 19.62
CA LEU A 264 -9.05 -29.66 20.67
C LEU A 264 -10.15 -29.29 21.68
N GLN A 265 -10.82 -30.30 22.24
CA GLN A 265 -12.01 -30.10 23.07
C GLN A 265 -11.66 -29.48 24.43
N ASP A 266 -10.52 -29.88 25.00
CA ASP A 266 -10.11 -29.48 26.34
C ASP A 266 -8.57 -29.56 26.50
N GLU A 267 -8.08 -29.15 27.66
CA GLU A 267 -6.65 -29.14 27.99
C GLU A 267 -6.05 -30.57 28.05
N PHE A 268 -6.82 -31.58 28.44
CA PHE A 268 -6.35 -32.97 28.47
C PHE A 268 -6.11 -33.47 27.05
N SER A 269 -7.06 -33.28 26.13
CA SER A 269 -6.91 -33.63 24.72
C SER A 269 -5.72 -32.87 24.08
N PHE A 270 -5.47 -31.65 24.51
CA PHE A 270 -4.31 -30.86 24.09
C PHE A 270 -2.99 -31.49 24.55
N GLU A 271 -2.85 -31.86 25.82
CA GLU A 271 -1.60 -32.45 26.31
C GLU A 271 -1.31 -33.79 25.64
N VAL A 272 -2.31 -34.67 25.41
CA VAL A 272 -2.15 -35.91 24.67
C VAL A 272 -1.70 -35.64 23.22
N LYS A 273 -2.34 -34.74 22.49
CA LYS A 273 -2.00 -34.41 21.10
C LYS A 273 -0.60 -33.81 20.98
N LYS A 274 -0.19 -32.97 21.92
CA LYS A 274 1.12 -32.36 22.00
C LYS A 274 2.24 -33.40 22.09
N VAL A 275 2.06 -34.43 22.93
CA VAL A 275 3.04 -35.52 23.04
C VAL A 275 3.17 -36.28 21.71
N LEU A 276 2.06 -36.64 21.07
CA LEU A 276 2.05 -37.30 19.78
C LEU A 276 2.69 -36.47 18.66
N TYR A 277 2.39 -35.19 18.61
CA TYR A 277 2.98 -34.27 17.64
C TYR A 277 4.52 -34.19 17.79
N THR A 278 5.01 -34.01 19.03
CA THR A 278 6.44 -33.92 19.32
C THR A 278 7.20 -35.20 19.02
N LEU A 279 6.55 -36.38 19.18
CA LEU A 279 7.14 -37.67 18.82
C LEU A 279 7.24 -37.82 17.30
N ASN A 280 6.23 -37.43 16.54
CA ASN A 280 6.23 -37.51 15.08
C ASN A 280 7.29 -36.61 14.45
N GLU A 281 7.44 -35.37 14.91
CA GLU A 281 8.51 -34.48 14.41
C GLU A 281 9.91 -35.06 14.62
N LYS A 282 10.15 -35.79 15.72
CA LYS A 282 11.45 -36.45 15.96
C LYS A 282 11.71 -37.62 15.03
N VAL A 283 10.67 -38.30 14.56
CA VAL A 283 10.80 -39.45 13.62
C VAL A 283 11.08 -38.93 12.19
N GLU A 284 10.50 -37.81 11.78
CA GLU A 284 10.74 -37.22 10.44
C GLU A 284 12.14 -36.59 10.30
N MET A 285 12.82 -36.29 11.38
CA MET A 285 14.17 -35.69 11.38
C MET A 285 15.31 -36.74 11.46
N GLN A 286 15.03 -38.03 11.53
CA GLN A 286 15.99 -39.16 11.47
C GLN A 286 15.98 -39.84 10.10
#